data_1e4d402b3551f1b1451f6e17676a4948
#
_entry.id   1e4d402b3551f1b1451f6e17676a4948
#
_cell.length_a   1.000
_cell.length_b   1.000
_cell.length_c   1.000
_cell.angle_alpha   90.00
_cell.angle_beta   90.00
_cell.angle_gamma   90.00
#
_symmetry.space_group_name_H-M   'P 1'
#
loop_
_entity.id
_entity.type
_entity.pdbx_description
1 polymer ?
#
loop_
_entity_poly.entity_id
_entity_poly.type
_entity_poly.pdbx_seq_one_letter_code
_entity_poly.pdbx_strand_id
1 'polypeptide(L)'
;MPERLAPGDQAGAETLEIMAAAPNYNAWMYDAIAPYLGRSVLEVGSGIGNMSEQMLKRGVDRLVLTDMDPWYREQLASRFADRPEVRVDSLMLPDPDAAARFRDDRLDTIVALNVVEHIEDDIGALQTMRGMLVSGGRIVILVPALQAIYGEMDRQLGHFRRYGRRGLAEVFRRAGFRVDHMAWWNRVGVAGWWFNGRIRKVSRIPLGQLERFDRLVPLLRLERSLPLPF
;
A
#
# COMPACT_ATOMS: atom_id res chain seq x y z
N MET A 1 -4.42 22.43 15.63
CA MET A 1 -3.90 21.13 16.03
C MET A 1 -5.04 20.13 16.05
N PRO A 2 -5.16 19.17 15.19
CA PRO A 2 -6.07 18.06 15.38
C PRO A 2 -5.33 16.95 16.10
N GLU A 3 -5.52 16.91 17.39
CA GLU A 3 -5.27 15.74 18.23
C GLU A 3 -6.42 14.78 18.07
N ARG A 4 -6.32 13.80 17.18
CA ARG A 4 -7.00 12.50 17.31
C ARG A 4 -6.42 11.54 16.29
N LEU A 5 -5.49 10.71 16.74
CA LEU A 5 -5.14 9.44 16.12
C LEU A 5 -6.41 8.59 16.00
N ALA A 6 -6.53 7.83 14.93
CA ALA A 6 -7.66 6.92 14.75
C ALA A 6 -7.84 6.06 16.02
N PRO A 7 -9.03 6.06 16.65
CA PRO A 7 -9.24 5.30 17.86
C PRO A 7 -9.17 3.81 17.54
N GLY A 8 -8.03 3.17 17.80
CA GLY A 8 -7.82 1.73 17.62
C GLY A 8 -6.56 1.34 16.86
N ASP A 9 -6.01 2.20 15.99
CA ASP A 9 -4.77 1.94 15.25
C ASP A 9 -3.73 3.06 15.42
N GLN A 10 -3.29 3.27 16.66
CA GLN A 10 -2.29 4.29 16.96
C GLN A 10 -0.94 4.02 16.25
N ALA A 11 -0.53 2.76 16.12
CA ALA A 11 0.74 2.41 15.49
C ALA A 11 0.70 2.62 13.97
N GLY A 12 -0.41 2.28 13.33
CA GLY A 12 -0.63 2.52 11.90
C GLY A 12 -0.71 4.02 11.58
N ALA A 13 -1.50 4.78 12.34
CA ALA A 13 -1.64 6.22 12.17
C ALA A 13 -0.31 6.96 12.32
N GLU A 14 0.45 6.69 13.39
CA GLU A 14 1.78 7.26 13.58
C GLU A 14 2.74 6.87 12.42
N THR A 15 2.65 5.64 11.93
CA THR A 15 3.47 5.19 10.80
C THR A 15 3.11 5.95 9.52
N LEU A 16 1.82 6.18 9.25
CA LEU A 16 1.37 6.94 8.08
C LEU A 16 1.81 8.40 8.14
N GLU A 17 1.72 9.06 9.30
CA GLU A 17 2.21 10.43 9.50
C GLU A 17 3.73 10.51 9.32
N ILE A 18 4.47 9.56 9.90
CA ILE A 18 5.92 9.47 9.74
C ILE A 18 6.27 9.28 8.26
N MET A 19 5.57 8.39 7.55
CA MET A 19 5.80 8.15 6.13
C MET A 19 5.39 9.34 5.25
N ALA A 20 4.43 10.18 5.68
CA ALA A 20 4.09 11.42 5.00
C ALA A 20 5.28 12.40 4.95
N ALA A 21 6.15 12.37 5.96
CA ALA A 21 7.35 13.19 6.03
C ALA A 21 8.53 12.67 5.16
N ALA A 22 8.31 11.63 4.34
CA ALA A 22 9.31 11.03 3.45
C ALA A 22 8.97 11.22 1.95
N PRO A 23 9.07 12.44 1.40
CA PRO A 23 8.60 12.76 0.04
C PRO A 23 9.37 12.01 -1.05
N ASN A 24 10.68 11.79 -0.90
CA ASN A 24 11.47 11.04 -1.88
C ASN A 24 11.10 9.56 -1.91
N TYR A 25 10.80 8.99 -0.74
CA TYR A 25 10.35 7.62 -0.62
C TYR A 25 8.97 7.43 -1.26
N ASN A 26 8.02 8.32 -0.96
CA ASN A 26 6.69 8.30 -1.55
C ASN A 26 6.74 8.46 -3.08
N ALA A 27 7.58 9.38 -3.59
CA ALA A 27 7.79 9.52 -5.02
C ALA A 27 8.43 8.27 -5.64
N TRP A 28 9.37 7.64 -4.96
CA TRP A 28 9.98 6.39 -5.43
C TRP A 28 8.98 5.23 -5.47
N MET A 29 8.14 5.12 -4.45
CA MET A 29 7.07 4.12 -4.40
C MET A 29 6.07 4.36 -5.53
N TYR A 30 5.65 5.61 -5.75
CA TYR A 30 4.79 5.97 -6.85
C TYR A 30 5.42 5.62 -8.22
N ASP A 31 6.69 5.97 -8.46
CA ASP A 31 7.38 5.67 -9.70
C ASP A 31 7.49 4.16 -9.98
N ALA A 32 7.46 3.32 -8.93
CA ALA A 32 7.45 1.88 -9.08
C ALA A 32 6.10 1.33 -9.58
N ILE A 33 4.99 1.97 -9.23
CA ILE A 33 3.63 1.55 -9.60
C ILE A 33 3.08 2.27 -10.82
N ALA A 34 3.53 3.49 -11.08
CA ALA A 34 3.00 4.38 -12.12
C ALA A 34 2.88 3.76 -13.52
N PRO A 35 3.83 2.93 -14.00
CA PRO A 35 3.72 2.27 -15.31
C PRO A 35 2.55 1.31 -15.44
N TYR A 36 1.95 0.90 -14.33
CA TYR A 36 0.88 -0.09 -14.26
C TYR A 36 -0.48 0.54 -13.96
N LEU A 37 -0.54 1.85 -13.74
CA LEU A 37 -1.80 2.55 -13.47
C LEU A 37 -2.56 2.80 -14.77
N GLY A 38 -3.87 2.57 -14.72
CA GLY A 38 -4.81 2.96 -15.76
C GLY A 38 -5.44 4.33 -15.48
N ARG A 39 -6.67 4.51 -15.90
CA ARG A 39 -7.38 5.79 -15.82
C ARG A 39 -8.45 5.82 -14.73
N SER A 40 -9.08 4.69 -14.44
CA SER A 40 -10.06 4.55 -13.36
C SER A 40 -9.49 3.65 -12.27
N VAL A 41 -8.99 4.27 -11.21
CA VAL A 41 -8.21 3.61 -10.18
C VAL A 41 -8.98 3.57 -8.86
N LEU A 42 -8.95 2.43 -8.17
CA LEU A 42 -9.34 2.32 -6.77
C LEU A 42 -8.10 2.07 -5.91
N GLU A 43 -7.93 2.86 -4.88
CA GLU A 43 -6.91 2.66 -3.85
C GLU A 43 -7.54 2.02 -2.61
N VAL A 44 -7.02 0.87 -2.21
CA VAL A 44 -7.42 0.17 -0.98
C VAL A 44 -6.51 0.58 0.16
N GLY A 45 -7.09 0.98 1.29
CA GLY A 45 -6.33 1.44 2.45
C GLY A 45 -5.61 2.77 2.15
N SER A 46 -6.36 3.78 1.70
CA SER A 46 -5.81 5.08 1.29
C SER A 46 -5.20 5.88 2.44
N GLY A 47 -5.55 5.55 3.70
CA GLY A 47 -5.07 6.23 4.89
C GLY A 47 -5.28 7.74 4.81
N ILE A 48 -4.21 8.52 4.92
CA ILE A 48 -4.26 9.99 4.84
C ILE A 48 -4.09 10.53 3.40
N GLY A 49 -4.05 9.67 2.36
CA GLY A 49 -4.08 10.05 0.95
C GLY A 49 -2.75 10.51 0.35
N ASN A 50 -1.62 10.05 0.89
CA ASN A 50 -0.30 10.44 0.36
C ASN A 50 -0.04 9.91 -1.05
N MET A 51 -0.40 8.66 -1.30
CA MET A 51 -0.25 8.04 -2.62
C MET A 51 -1.33 8.52 -3.57
N SER A 52 -2.55 8.73 -3.05
CA SER A 52 -3.68 9.31 -3.78
C SER A 52 -3.32 10.64 -4.45
N GLU A 53 -2.64 11.52 -3.71
CA GLU A 53 -2.18 12.80 -4.24
C GLU A 53 -1.17 12.65 -5.39
N GLN A 54 -0.27 11.66 -5.32
CA GLN A 54 0.68 11.39 -6.42
C GLN A 54 -0.04 10.88 -7.67
N MET A 55 -1.05 10.01 -7.50
CA MET A 55 -1.87 9.51 -8.62
C MET A 55 -2.62 10.63 -9.32
N LEU A 56 -3.24 11.55 -8.57
CA LEU A 56 -3.95 12.70 -9.10
C LEU A 56 -3.03 13.68 -9.84
N LYS A 57 -1.86 13.98 -9.31
CA LYS A 57 -0.87 14.87 -9.96
C LYS A 57 -0.42 14.36 -11.33
N ARG A 58 -0.55 13.05 -11.58
CA ARG A 58 -0.06 12.39 -12.79
C ARG A 58 -1.17 11.92 -13.76
N GLY A 59 -2.41 12.36 -13.53
CA GLY A 59 -3.48 12.29 -14.52
C GLY A 59 -4.31 11.02 -14.51
N VAL A 60 -4.59 10.45 -13.33
CA VAL A 60 -5.69 9.50 -13.14
C VAL A 60 -7.00 10.26 -13.32
N ASP A 61 -7.92 9.77 -14.17
CA ASP A 61 -9.16 10.46 -14.51
C ASP A 61 -10.24 10.28 -13.44
N ARG A 62 -10.25 9.12 -12.80
CA ARG A 62 -11.14 8.76 -11.71
C ARG A 62 -10.37 8.06 -10.63
N LEU A 63 -10.52 8.49 -9.39
CA LEU A 63 -9.88 7.90 -8.25
C LEU A 63 -10.89 7.61 -7.14
N VAL A 64 -11.08 6.33 -6.83
CA VAL A 64 -11.88 5.89 -5.69
C VAL A 64 -10.93 5.58 -4.53
N LEU A 65 -11.03 6.35 -3.47
CA LEU A 65 -10.25 6.18 -2.25
C LEU A 65 -11.05 5.37 -1.25
N THR A 66 -10.49 4.29 -0.75
CA THR A 66 -11.20 3.45 0.22
C THR A 66 -10.36 3.21 1.46
N ASP A 67 -11.03 3.26 2.61
CA ASP A 67 -10.47 2.84 3.87
C ASP A 67 -11.54 2.20 4.75
N MET A 68 -11.17 1.24 5.59
CA MET A 68 -12.10 0.63 6.54
C MET A 68 -12.39 1.55 7.73
N ASP A 69 -11.44 2.42 8.11
CA ASP A 69 -11.58 3.32 9.24
C ASP A 69 -12.34 4.59 8.83
N PRO A 70 -13.47 4.93 9.50
CA PRO A 70 -14.23 6.15 9.24
C PRO A 70 -13.41 7.44 9.41
N TRP A 71 -12.46 7.46 10.34
CA TRP A 71 -11.63 8.64 10.58
C TRP A 71 -10.76 8.97 9.35
N TYR A 72 -10.13 7.96 8.73
CA TYR A 72 -9.37 8.19 7.49
C TYR A 72 -10.27 8.64 6.35
N ARG A 73 -11.48 8.07 6.22
CA ARG A 73 -12.43 8.51 5.18
C ARG A 73 -12.86 9.96 5.33
N GLU A 74 -13.06 10.44 6.57
CA GLU A 74 -13.36 11.87 6.84
C GLU A 74 -12.19 12.77 6.45
N GLN A 75 -10.94 12.37 6.76
CA GLN A 75 -9.74 13.10 6.35
C GLN A 75 -9.59 13.14 4.83
N LEU A 76 -9.80 12.01 4.15
CA LEU A 76 -9.76 11.93 2.69
C LEU A 76 -10.83 12.80 2.05
N ALA A 77 -12.08 12.73 2.53
CA ALA A 77 -13.18 13.55 2.03
C ALA A 77 -12.91 15.06 2.18
N SER A 78 -12.35 15.45 3.32
CA SER A 78 -11.93 16.84 3.56
C SER A 78 -10.77 17.27 2.65
N ARG A 79 -9.73 16.42 2.55
CA ARG A 79 -8.51 16.72 1.77
C ARG A 79 -8.78 16.87 0.28
N PHE A 80 -9.70 16.08 -0.26
CA PHE A 80 -10.00 16.04 -1.68
C PHE A 80 -11.38 16.63 -2.03
N ALA A 81 -11.94 17.48 -1.16
CA ALA A 81 -13.27 18.07 -1.34
C ALA A 81 -13.43 18.83 -2.67
N ASP A 82 -12.38 19.48 -3.15
CA ASP A 82 -12.36 20.27 -4.39
C ASP A 82 -11.95 19.45 -5.63
N ARG A 83 -11.93 18.11 -5.52
CA ARG A 83 -11.49 17.20 -6.60
C ARG A 83 -12.67 16.36 -7.08
N PRO A 84 -13.39 16.77 -8.12
CA PRO A 84 -14.58 16.07 -8.61
C PRO A 84 -14.29 14.67 -9.17
N GLU A 85 -13.04 14.40 -9.56
CA GLU A 85 -12.57 13.08 -10.00
C GLU A 85 -12.37 12.09 -8.84
N VAL A 86 -12.44 12.54 -7.58
CA VAL A 86 -12.24 11.71 -6.39
C VAL A 86 -13.56 11.33 -5.76
N ARG A 87 -13.71 10.05 -5.42
CA ARG A 87 -14.77 9.52 -4.58
C ARG A 87 -14.18 8.80 -3.38
N VAL A 88 -14.70 9.04 -2.19
CA VAL A 88 -14.30 8.34 -0.98
C VAL A 88 -15.38 7.36 -0.57
N ASP A 89 -15.02 6.12 -0.23
CA ASP A 89 -15.95 5.07 0.18
C ASP A 89 -15.32 4.16 1.26
N SER A 90 -16.14 3.32 1.87
CA SER A 90 -15.68 2.27 2.78
C SER A 90 -15.37 0.99 2.00
N LEU A 91 -14.30 0.30 2.38
CA LEU A 91 -14.04 -1.05 1.88
C LEU A 91 -13.32 -1.85 2.96
N MET A 92 -13.92 -2.95 3.37
CA MET A 92 -13.31 -3.95 4.24
C MET A 92 -13.28 -5.27 3.48
N LEU A 93 -12.08 -5.79 3.26
CA LEU A 93 -11.87 -7.00 2.45
C LEU A 93 -11.72 -8.25 3.34
N PRO A 94 -12.25 -9.39 2.89
CA PRO A 94 -13.09 -9.60 1.70
C PRO A 94 -14.51 -9.04 1.87
N ASP A 95 -15.13 -8.59 0.76
CA ASP A 95 -16.48 -8.02 0.73
C ASP A 95 -17.27 -8.62 -0.46
N PRO A 96 -18.30 -9.43 -0.23
CA PRO A 96 -19.06 -10.08 -1.29
C PRO A 96 -19.86 -9.09 -2.16
N ASP A 97 -20.21 -7.92 -1.63
CA ASP A 97 -21.03 -6.93 -2.30
C ASP A 97 -20.22 -5.89 -3.08
N ALA A 98 -18.89 -5.87 -2.90
CA ALA A 98 -18.01 -4.87 -3.51
C ALA A 98 -18.13 -4.82 -5.03
N ALA A 99 -18.23 -5.95 -5.71
CA ALA A 99 -18.35 -6.01 -7.17
C ALA A 99 -19.60 -5.27 -7.69
N ALA A 100 -20.73 -5.36 -6.97
CA ALA A 100 -21.95 -4.65 -7.32
C ALA A 100 -21.82 -3.16 -6.99
N ARG A 101 -21.26 -2.83 -5.83
CA ARG A 101 -21.13 -1.46 -5.30
C ARG A 101 -20.21 -0.58 -6.14
N PHE A 102 -19.12 -1.14 -6.68
CA PHE A 102 -18.11 -0.41 -7.47
C PHE A 102 -18.25 -0.61 -8.99
N ARG A 103 -19.36 -1.23 -9.46
CA ARG A 103 -19.58 -1.54 -10.89
C ARG A 103 -19.52 -0.30 -11.78
N ASP A 104 -20.16 0.78 -11.35
CA ASP A 104 -20.29 2.02 -12.15
C ASP A 104 -18.99 2.83 -12.21
N ASP A 105 -18.03 2.51 -11.33
CA ASP A 105 -16.70 3.12 -11.37
C ASP A 105 -15.87 2.59 -12.55
N ARG A 106 -16.22 1.44 -13.12
CA ARG A 106 -15.53 0.81 -14.27
C ARG A 106 -14.02 0.72 -14.04
N LEU A 107 -13.65 0.22 -12.88
CA LEU A 107 -12.26 0.17 -12.42
C LEU A 107 -11.37 -0.65 -13.37
N ASP A 108 -10.34 -0.02 -13.92
CA ASP A 108 -9.32 -0.69 -14.72
C ASP A 108 -8.08 -1.06 -13.88
N THR A 109 -7.90 -0.41 -12.73
CA THR A 109 -6.78 -0.66 -11.83
C THR A 109 -7.23 -0.62 -10.36
N ILE A 110 -6.77 -1.57 -9.57
CA ILE A 110 -6.84 -1.50 -8.11
C ILE A 110 -5.42 -1.47 -7.55
N VAL A 111 -5.17 -0.55 -6.64
CA VAL A 111 -3.89 -0.37 -5.96
C VAL A 111 -4.06 -0.72 -4.48
N ALA A 112 -3.18 -1.58 -3.94
CA ALA A 112 -3.14 -1.90 -2.53
C ALA A 112 -1.68 -1.94 -2.04
N LEU A 113 -1.26 -0.89 -1.33
CA LEU A 113 0.12 -0.71 -0.89
C LEU A 113 0.21 -0.91 0.62
N ASN A 114 0.87 -1.96 1.06
CA ASN A 114 0.96 -2.39 2.45
C ASN A 114 -0.42 -2.55 3.11
N VAL A 115 -1.27 -3.33 2.46
CA VAL A 115 -2.64 -3.64 2.91
C VAL A 115 -2.87 -5.13 3.05
N VAL A 116 -2.47 -5.93 2.05
CA VAL A 116 -2.84 -7.37 1.96
C VAL A 116 -2.25 -8.18 3.10
N GLU A 117 -1.11 -7.77 3.64
CA GLU A 117 -0.49 -8.38 4.82
C GLU A 117 -1.32 -8.25 6.10
N HIS A 118 -2.25 -7.28 6.15
CA HIS A 118 -3.17 -7.06 7.26
C HIS A 118 -4.47 -7.86 7.13
N ILE A 119 -4.65 -8.62 6.04
CA ILE A 119 -5.88 -9.38 5.78
C ILE A 119 -5.58 -10.87 5.98
N GLU A 120 -6.33 -11.51 6.88
CA GLU A 120 -6.13 -12.92 7.17
C GLU A 120 -6.48 -13.80 5.96
N ASP A 121 -7.64 -13.55 5.32
CA ASP A 121 -8.05 -14.18 4.06
C ASP A 121 -7.59 -13.34 2.86
N ASP A 122 -6.29 -13.39 2.57
CA ASP A 122 -5.68 -12.66 1.45
C ASP A 122 -6.19 -13.13 0.08
N ILE A 123 -6.56 -14.41 -0.06
CA ILE A 123 -7.12 -14.94 -1.30
C ILE A 123 -8.53 -14.40 -1.52
N GLY A 124 -9.40 -14.43 -0.51
CA GLY A 124 -10.73 -13.84 -0.58
C GLY A 124 -10.70 -12.35 -0.87
N ALA A 125 -9.75 -11.62 -0.27
CA ALA A 125 -9.52 -10.21 -0.57
C ALA A 125 -9.17 -9.97 -2.03
N LEU A 126 -8.23 -10.74 -2.60
CA LEU A 126 -7.87 -10.65 -4.01
C LEU A 126 -9.01 -11.06 -4.94
N GLN A 127 -9.81 -12.07 -4.57
CA GLN A 127 -11.00 -12.47 -5.34
C GLN A 127 -12.05 -11.35 -5.36
N THR A 128 -12.26 -10.68 -4.24
CA THR A 128 -13.12 -9.50 -4.16
C THR A 128 -12.60 -8.40 -5.08
N MET A 129 -11.32 -8.04 -4.99
CA MET A 129 -10.72 -7.03 -5.88
C MET A 129 -10.86 -7.42 -7.37
N ARG A 130 -10.68 -8.71 -7.69
CA ARG A 130 -10.88 -9.21 -9.06
C ARG A 130 -12.30 -8.99 -9.56
N GLY A 131 -13.30 -9.21 -8.71
CA GLY A 131 -14.71 -9.02 -9.04
C GLY A 131 -15.09 -7.56 -9.31
N MET A 132 -14.35 -6.60 -8.77
CA MET A 132 -14.57 -5.16 -8.95
C MET A 132 -13.98 -4.63 -10.26
N LEU A 133 -13.04 -5.34 -10.89
CA LEU A 133 -12.34 -4.89 -12.09
C LEU A 133 -13.16 -5.15 -13.37
N VAL A 134 -13.02 -4.25 -14.33
CA VAL A 134 -13.45 -4.53 -15.70
C VAL A 134 -12.62 -5.64 -16.33
N SER A 135 -13.11 -6.25 -17.41
CA SER A 135 -12.35 -7.24 -18.17
C SER A 135 -11.00 -6.66 -18.63
N GLY A 136 -9.91 -7.38 -18.37
CA GLY A 136 -8.55 -6.91 -18.67
C GLY A 136 -7.97 -5.93 -17.65
N GLY A 137 -8.72 -5.59 -16.62
CA GLY A 137 -8.22 -4.78 -15.51
C GLY A 137 -7.14 -5.50 -14.70
N ARG A 138 -6.41 -4.75 -13.89
CA ARG A 138 -5.24 -5.26 -13.13
C ARG A 138 -5.24 -4.81 -11.68
N ILE A 139 -4.49 -5.52 -10.87
CA ILE A 139 -4.16 -5.06 -9.51
C ILE A 139 -2.66 -4.79 -9.41
N VAL A 140 -2.31 -3.78 -8.64
CA VAL A 140 -0.93 -3.39 -8.32
C VAL A 140 -0.78 -3.47 -6.81
N ILE A 141 0.09 -4.35 -6.34
CA ILE A 141 0.26 -4.62 -4.91
C ILE A 141 1.70 -4.42 -4.51
N LEU A 142 1.91 -3.77 -3.38
CA LEU A 142 3.17 -3.75 -2.64
C LEU A 142 2.92 -4.40 -1.28
N VAL A 143 3.75 -5.38 -0.92
CA VAL A 143 3.68 -6.09 0.36
C VAL A 143 5.06 -6.29 0.97
N PRO A 144 5.17 -6.38 2.31
CA PRO A 144 6.43 -6.71 2.97
C PRO A 144 6.94 -8.07 2.55
N ALA A 145 8.21 -8.10 2.21
CA ALA A 145 8.87 -9.31 1.74
C ALA A 145 9.60 -10.07 2.86
N LEU A 146 9.95 -11.35 2.58
CA LEU A 146 10.79 -12.22 3.39
C LEU A 146 10.17 -12.60 4.74
N GLN A 147 9.41 -13.68 4.75
CA GLN A 147 8.82 -14.25 5.98
C GLN A 147 9.86 -14.52 7.08
N ALA A 148 11.10 -14.81 6.73
CA ALA A 148 12.17 -15.10 7.70
C ALA A 148 12.53 -13.90 8.61
N ILE A 149 12.18 -12.67 8.19
CA ILE A 149 12.40 -11.47 9.01
C ILE A 149 11.14 -10.95 9.68
N TYR A 150 10.03 -11.70 9.63
CA TYR A 150 8.82 -11.39 10.38
C TYR A 150 9.16 -11.31 11.88
N GLY A 151 8.71 -10.25 12.54
CA GLY A 151 9.10 -9.98 13.90
C GLY A 151 8.08 -9.17 14.70
N GLU A 152 8.56 -8.57 15.80
CA GLU A 152 7.71 -7.81 16.71
C GLU A 152 7.09 -6.57 16.04
N MET A 153 7.86 -5.89 15.18
CA MET A 153 7.32 -4.73 14.44
C MET A 153 6.14 -5.12 13.53
N ASP A 154 6.22 -6.30 12.89
CA ASP A 154 5.10 -6.79 12.05
C ASP A 154 3.86 -7.06 12.90
N ARG A 155 4.03 -7.70 14.06
CA ARG A 155 2.91 -7.99 14.99
C ARG A 155 2.25 -6.71 15.49
N GLN A 156 3.04 -5.70 15.84
CA GLN A 156 2.51 -4.41 16.32
C GLN A 156 1.78 -3.62 15.24
N LEU A 157 2.18 -3.80 13.97
CA LEU A 157 1.47 -3.26 12.82
C LEU A 157 0.26 -4.10 12.41
N GLY A 158 0.00 -5.24 13.06
CA GLY A 158 -1.13 -6.10 12.73
C GLY A 158 -0.91 -6.94 11.47
N HIS A 159 0.34 -7.16 11.04
CA HIS A 159 0.61 -8.03 9.91
C HIS A 159 0.36 -9.50 10.27
N PHE A 160 -0.39 -10.21 9.47
CA PHE A 160 -0.50 -11.66 9.56
C PHE A 160 0.75 -12.36 9.01
N ARG A 161 1.37 -11.78 7.96
CA ARG A 161 2.49 -12.41 7.24
C ARG A 161 3.33 -11.44 6.44
N ARG A 162 4.47 -11.95 5.99
CA ARG A 162 5.29 -11.39 4.92
C ARG A 162 5.33 -12.37 3.75
N TYR A 163 5.64 -11.90 2.57
CA TYR A 163 5.53 -12.70 1.34
C TYR A 163 6.90 -13.02 0.75
N GLY A 164 7.06 -14.29 0.33
CA GLY A 164 8.10 -14.66 -0.63
C GLY A 164 7.53 -14.67 -2.05
N ARG A 165 8.37 -14.52 -3.06
CA ARG A 165 7.93 -14.46 -4.48
C ARG A 165 7.02 -15.63 -4.88
N ARG A 166 7.43 -16.86 -4.55
CA ARG A 166 6.64 -18.06 -4.91
C ARG A 166 5.29 -18.09 -4.17
N GLY A 167 5.30 -17.75 -2.87
CA GLY A 167 4.07 -17.72 -2.06
C GLY A 167 3.11 -16.66 -2.57
N LEU A 168 3.57 -15.45 -2.83
CA LEU A 168 2.75 -14.38 -3.39
C LEU A 168 2.16 -14.76 -4.76
N ALA A 169 2.98 -15.31 -5.67
CA ALA A 169 2.51 -15.77 -6.97
C ALA A 169 1.41 -16.85 -6.84
N GLU A 170 1.54 -17.76 -5.88
CA GLU A 170 0.53 -18.79 -5.63
C GLU A 170 -0.78 -18.21 -5.08
N VAL A 171 -0.71 -17.22 -4.17
CA VAL A 171 -1.90 -16.48 -3.67
C VAL A 171 -2.63 -15.82 -4.83
N PHE A 172 -1.93 -15.12 -5.72
CA PHE A 172 -2.52 -14.51 -6.92
C PHE A 172 -3.16 -15.54 -7.85
N ARG A 173 -2.47 -16.67 -8.11
CA ARG A 173 -2.99 -17.74 -8.96
C ARG A 173 -4.27 -18.33 -8.38
N ARG A 174 -4.33 -18.57 -7.08
CA ARG A 174 -5.51 -19.08 -6.38
C ARG A 174 -6.68 -18.09 -6.41
N ALA A 175 -6.39 -16.80 -6.40
CA ALA A 175 -7.38 -15.74 -6.56
C ALA A 175 -7.84 -15.56 -8.03
N GLY A 176 -7.25 -16.29 -8.99
CA GLY A 176 -7.63 -16.27 -10.41
C GLY A 176 -6.93 -15.17 -11.21
N PHE A 177 -5.81 -14.63 -10.72
CA PHE A 177 -4.96 -13.70 -11.46
C PHE A 177 -3.80 -14.39 -12.15
N ARG A 178 -3.36 -13.80 -13.27
CA ARG A 178 -2.06 -14.03 -13.86
C ARG A 178 -1.09 -12.98 -13.34
N VAL A 179 0.10 -13.37 -12.96
CA VAL A 179 1.16 -12.45 -12.55
C VAL A 179 1.95 -12.02 -13.78
N ASP A 180 1.80 -10.77 -14.19
CA ASP A 180 2.51 -10.23 -15.35
C ASP A 180 3.87 -9.64 -14.99
N HIS A 181 3.98 -9.07 -13.76
CA HIS A 181 5.23 -8.49 -13.28
C HIS A 181 5.38 -8.74 -11.79
N MET A 182 6.62 -9.02 -11.36
CA MET A 182 6.98 -9.13 -9.94
C MET A 182 8.43 -8.73 -9.75
N ALA A 183 8.66 -7.72 -8.95
CA ALA A 183 10.00 -7.19 -8.67
C ALA A 183 10.24 -7.04 -7.16
N TRP A 184 11.49 -7.09 -6.78
CA TRP A 184 11.94 -6.61 -5.48
C TRP A 184 12.03 -5.09 -5.51
N TRP A 185 11.59 -4.46 -4.45
CA TRP A 185 11.65 -3.02 -4.28
C TRP A 185 12.16 -2.69 -2.88
N ASN A 186 12.99 -1.62 -2.75
CA ASN A 186 13.56 -1.18 -1.48
C ASN A 186 14.33 -2.28 -0.73
N ARG A 187 15.23 -2.98 -1.42
CA ARG A 187 16.05 -4.07 -0.85
C ARG A 187 16.94 -3.61 0.30
N VAL A 188 17.44 -2.39 0.23
CA VAL A 188 18.25 -1.79 1.30
C VAL A 188 17.41 -1.54 2.55
N GLY A 189 16.15 -1.14 2.39
CA GLY A 189 15.20 -0.99 3.49
C GLY A 189 14.95 -2.29 4.25
N VAL A 190 15.01 -3.45 3.57
CA VAL A 190 14.92 -4.77 4.21
C VAL A 190 16.03 -4.97 5.25
N ALA A 191 17.27 -4.59 4.91
CA ALA A 191 18.40 -4.68 5.86
C ALA A 191 18.17 -3.76 7.08
N GLY A 192 17.69 -2.55 6.87
CA GLY A 192 17.34 -1.61 7.95
C GLY A 192 16.22 -2.15 8.84
N TRP A 193 15.18 -2.72 8.24
CA TRP A 193 14.09 -3.36 8.97
C TRP A 193 14.57 -4.53 9.85
N TRP A 194 15.36 -5.43 9.26
CA TRP A 194 15.93 -6.56 9.97
C TRP A 194 16.82 -6.10 11.15
N PHE A 195 17.69 -5.13 10.93
CA PHE A 195 18.56 -4.57 11.97
C PHE A 195 17.76 -3.96 13.12
N ASN A 196 16.76 -3.14 12.81
CA ASN A 196 15.92 -2.50 13.82
C ASN A 196 15.07 -3.52 14.60
N GLY A 197 14.43 -4.46 13.91
CA GLY A 197 13.56 -5.44 14.54
C GLY A 197 14.31 -6.54 15.31
N ARG A 198 15.45 -7.01 14.77
CA ARG A 198 16.16 -8.18 15.33
C ARG A 198 17.27 -7.79 16.31
N ILE A 199 18.03 -6.72 16.01
CA ILE A 199 19.20 -6.33 16.80
C ILE A 199 18.83 -5.23 17.80
N ARG A 200 18.22 -4.15 17.33
CA ARG A 200 17.85 -3.02 18.20
C ARG A 200 16.56 -3.26 18.98
N LYS A 201 15.73 -4.20 18.54
CA LYS A 201 14.42 -4.53 19.11
C LYS A 201 13.54 -3.30 19.34
N VAL A 202 13.64 -2.32 18.42
CA VAL A 202 12.78 -1.14 18.47
C VAL A 202 11.44 -1.47 17.86
N SER A 203 10.39 -0.95 18.48
CA SER A 203 8.99 -1.15 18.03
C SER A 203 8.56 -0.14 16.98
N ARG A 204 9.31 0.95 16.81
CA ARG A 204 8.96 2.07 15.91
C ARG A 204 10.20 2.56 15.17
N ILE A 205 10.00 3.10 13.98
CA ILE A 205 11.07 3.74 13.22
C ILE A 205 11.29 5.15 13.80
N PRO A 206 12.49 5.49 14.31
CA PRO A 206 12.76 6.84 14.79
C PRO A 206 12.67 7.86 13.65
N LEU A 207 11.98 8.99 13.85
CA LEU A 207 11.80 10.07 12.85
C LEU A 207 13.13 10.49 12.19
N GLY A 208 14.17 10.73 12.97
CA GLY A 208 15.47 11.11 12.44
C GLY A 208 16.17 10.03 11.59
N GLN A 209 15.79 8.75 11.76
CA GLN A 209 16.27 7.67 10.90
C GLN A 209 15.54 7.69 9.54
N LEU A 210 14.24 7.96 9.54
CA LEU A 210 13.46 8.06 8.32
C LEU A 210 13.91 9.26 7.47
N GLU A 211 14.12 10.42 8.06
CA GLU A 211 14.62 11.61 7.34
C GLU A 211 15.97 11.36 6.66
N ARG A 212 16.89 10.67 7.37
CA ARG A 212 18.19 10.28 6.78
C ARG A 212 18.00 9.28 5.65
N PHE A 213 17.12 8.31 5.83
CA PHE A 213 16.78 7.35 4.80
C PHE A 213 16.17 8.04 3.59
N ASP A 214 15.23 8.96 3.78
CA ASP A 214 14.58 9.70 2.69
C ASP A 214 15.59 10.52 1.87
N ARG A 215 16.57 11.16 2.52
CA ARG A 215 17.68 11.85 1.83
C ARG A 215 18.56 10.92 1.00
N LEU A 216 18.65 9.65 1.37
CA LEU A 216 19.43 8.64 0.64
C LEU A 216 18.63 7.98 -0.50
N VAL A 217 17.32 8.14 -0.55
CA VAL A 217 16.46 7.52 -1.56
C VAL A 217 16.94 7.78 -3.00
N PRO A 218 17.42 8.97 -3.40
CA PRO A 218 17.95 9.18 -4.74
C PRO A 218 19.09 8.21 -5.10
N LEU A 219 19.94 7.85 -4.14
CA LEU A 219 21.00 6.86 -4.33
C LEU A 219 20.44 5.43 -4.27
N LEU A 220 19.49 5.17 -3.36
CA LEU A 220 18.88 3.84 -3.19
C LEU A 220 18.09 3.40 -4.44
N ARG A 221 17.55 4.34 -5.21
CA ARG A 221 16.89 4.04 -6.50
C ARG A 221 17.80 3.29 -7.49
N LEU A 222 19.13 3.42 -7.34
CA LEU A 222 20.11 2.69 -8.16
C LEU A 222 20.16 1.20 -7.83
N GLU A 223 19.49 0.72 -6.77
CA GLU A 223 19.45 -0.70 -6.41
C GLU A 223 18.95 -1.60 -7.56
N ARG A 224 18.14 -1.06 -8.48
CA ARG A 224 17.66 -1.78 -9.67
C ARG A 224 18.80 -2.18 -10.60
N SER A 225 19.90 -1.43 -10.61
CA SER A 225 21.08 -1.65 -11.44
C SER A 225 22.16 -2.47 -10.73
N LEU A 226 21.98 -2.80 -9.46
CA LEU A 226 22.95 -3.53 -8.67
C LEU A 226 22.58 -5.02 -8.57
N PRO A 227 23.53 -5.94 -8.69
CA PRO A 227 23.33 -7.38 -8.50
C PRO A 227 23.21 -7.70 -7.00
N LEU A 228 22.18 -7.16 -6.34
CA LEU A 228 21.90 -7.46 -4.94
C LEU A 228 21.23 -8.83 -4.81
N PRO A 229 21.57 -9.63 -3.78
CA PRO A 229 20.89 -10.88 -3.50
C PRO A 229 19.41 -10.61 -3.19
N PHE A 230 18.56 -11.50 -3.63
CA PHE A 230 17.10 -11.75 -3.60
C PHE A 230 16.45 -11.78 -4.96
#